data_b8b38ae9560bb8bd29c0cb391e672e92
#
_entry.id   b8b38ae9560bb8bd29c0cb391e672e92
#
_cell.length_a   1.000
_cell.length_b   1.000
_cell.length_c   1.000
_cell.angle_alpha   90.00
_cell.angle_beta   90.00
_cell.angle_gamma   90.00
#
_symmetry.space_group_name_H-M   'P 1'
#
loop_
_entity.id
_entity.type
_entity.pdbx_description
1 polymer ?
#
loop_
_entity_poly.entity_id
_entity_poly.type
_entity_poly.pdbx_seq_one_letter_code
_entity_poly.pdbx_strand_id
1 'polypeptide(L)'
;MELTRQLFRKYKTNVFIITRTVFDKKQLRELDELSKEVNDAGKMMLVAVSINAIDSISICENPDLVATPMRRISFIKELSAIGLHPILMLRPVFPNEVIPVAECEKLIEATSNDVSCVVSSGLGVNDSILSRLGMKESDFSYKENQEYLQGAIECEIKFVNVEKELAALHKKCTSLGIPMFEHSMPAINYVINMET
;
A
#
# COMPACT_ATOMS: atom_id res chain seq x y z
N MET A 1 -14.67 12.43 -2.96
CA MET A 1 -14.04 13.56 -2.23
C MET A 1 -14.98 14.23 -1.23
N GLU A 2 -16.28 14.40 -1.52
CA GLU A 2 -17.21 15.14 -0.63
C GLU A 2 -17.29 14.58 0.81
N LEU A 3 -17.48 13.27 0.98
CA LEU A 3 -17.51 12.66 2.32
C LEU A 3 -16.20 12.90 3.09
N THR A 4 -15.05 12.76 2.44
CA THR A 4 -13.74 13.01 3.06
C THR A 4 -13.62 14.45 3.52
N ARG A 5 -14.08 15.41 2.70
CA ARG A 5 -14.11 16.85 3.04
C ARG A 5 -15.02 17.14 4.24
N GLN A 6 -16.21 16.53 4.29
CA GLN A 6 -17.13 16.67 5.43
C GLN A 6 -16.51 16.12 6.73
N LEU A 7 -15.88 14.94 6.67
CA LEU A 7 -15.19 14.36 7.81
C LEU A 7 -14.02 15.24 8.27
N PHE A 8 -13.20 15.73 7.34
CA PHE A 8 -12.12 16.66 7.66
C PHE A 8 -12.64 17.94 8.33
N ARG A 9 -13.67 18.58 7.75
CA ARG A 9 -14.26 19.82 8.33
C ARG A 9 -14.79 19.62 9.73
N LYS A 10 -15.33 18.42 10.02
CA LYS A 10 -15.88 18.08 11.33
C LYS A 10 -14.80 17.79 12.36
N TYR A 11 -13.76 17.02 12.00
CA TYR A 11 -12.80 16.48 12.97
C TYR A 11 -11.44 17.19 12.97
N LYS A 12 -11.11 17.95 11.92
CA LYS A 12 -9.85 18.70 11.80
C LYS A 12 -8.61 17.86 12.10
N THR A 13 -8.53 16.66 11.53
CA THR A 13 -7.45 15.70 11.71
C THR A 13 -6.70 15.47 10.39
N ASN A 14 -5.53 14.84 10.44
CA ASN A 14 -4.84 14.38 9.25
C ASN A 14 -5.75 13.43 8.44
N VAL A 15 -5.62 13.46 7.12
CA VAL A 15 -6.40 12.63 6.20
C VAL A 15 -5.49 11.59 5.56
N PHE A 16 -5.86 10.32 5.67
CA PHE A 16 -5.15 9.23 5.02
C PHE A 16 -6.10 8.43 4.14
N ILE A 17 -5.81 8.37 2.85
CA ILE A 17 -6.59 7.63 1.85
C ILE A 17 -5.76 6.45 1.35
N ILE A 18 -6.33 5.25 1.35
CA ILE A 18 -5.75 4.09 0.69
C ILE A 18 -6.64 3.74 -0.50
N THR A 19 -6.04 3.57 -1.68
CA THR A 19 -6.80 3.30 -2.90
C THR A 19 -6.14 2.25 -3.80
N ARG A 20 -6.97 1.52 -4.54
CA ARG A 20 -6.61 0.70 -5.71
C ARG A 20 -7.19 1.27 -7.00
N THR A 21 -8.02 2.30 -6.88
CA THR A 21 -8.59 3.02 -8.03
C THR A 21 -7.73 4.23 -8.38
N VAL A 22 -7.88 4.67 -9.60
CA VAL A 22 -7.22 5.86 -10.14
C VAL A 22 -8.27 6.95 -10.28
N PHE A 23 -7.93 8.14 -9.87
CA PHE A 23 -8.82 9.29 -10.00
C PHE A 23 -8.76 9.88 -11.41
N ASP A 24 -9.90 10.35 -11.89
CA ASP A 24 -9.95 11.13 -13.12
C ASP A 24 -9.46 12.57 -12.87
N LYS A 25 -9.35 13.36 -13.95
CA LYS A 25 -8.86 14.74 -13.86
C LYS A 25 -9.72 15.65 -12.97
N LYS A 26 -11.03 15.38 -12.86
CA LYS A 26 -11.92 16.14 -11.99
C LYS A 26 -11.67 15.77 -10.53
N GLN A 27 -11.60 14.47 -10.26
CA GLN A 27 -11.32 13.94 -8.92
C GLN A 27 -9.92 14.34 -8.42
N LEU A 28 -8.90 14.39 -9.30
CA LEU A 28 -7.58 14.88 -8.96
C LEU A 28 -7.59 16.36 -8.56
N ARG A 29 -8.34 17.20 -9.28
CA ARG A 29 -8.52 18.61 -8.89
C ARG A 29 -9.23 18.77 -7.54
N GLU A 30 -10.30 18.00 -7.32
CA GLU A 30 -11.00 17.99 -6.03
C GLU A 30 -10.09 17.51 -4.88
N LEU A 31 -9.17 16.57 -5.17
CA LEU A 31 -8.17 16.08 -4.22
C LEU A 31 -7.14 17.17 -3.89
N ASP A 32 -6.61 17.86 -4.90
CA ASP A 32 -5.67 18.97 -4.74
C ASP A 32 -6.30 20.12 -3.92
N GLU A 33 -7.55 20.51 -4.24
CA GLU A 33 -8.28 21.51 -3.45
C GLU A 33 -8.47 21.10 -1.99
N LEU A 34 -8.81 19.81 -1.75
CA LEU A 34 -8.97 19.29 -0.41
C LEU A 34 -7.63 19.24 0.33
N SER A 35 -6.55 18.88 -0.36
CA SER A 35 -5.19 18.89 0.22
C SER A 35 -4.80 20.29 0.70
N LYS A 36 -5.05 21.31 -0.10
CA LYS A 36 -4.82 22.71 0.29
C LYS A 36 -5.65 23.10 1.52
N GLU A 37 -6.95 22.76 1.55
CA GLU A 37 -7.83 23.01 2.70
C GLU A 37 -7.31 22.32 3.97
N VAL A 38 -6.77 21.12 3.84
CA VAL A 38 -6.18 20.34 4.95
C VAL A 38 -4.89 20.99 5.44
N ASN A 39 -4.01 21.39 4.51
CA ASN A 39 -2.73 22.03 4.82
C ASN A 39 -2.91 23.41 5.46
N ASP A 40 -3.85 24.22 4.98
CA ASP A 40 -4.20 25.52 5.56
C ASP A 40 -4.68 25.42 7.01
N ALA A 41 -5.20 24.25 7.40
CA ALA A 41 -5.58 23.95 8.77
C ALA A 41 -4.43 23.36 9.63
N GLY A 42 -3.19 23.37 9.13
CA GLY A 42 -2.03 22.77 9.79
C GLY A 42 -2.12 21.25 9.93
N LYS A 43 -2.79 20.60 8.98
CA LYS A 43 -2.93 19.14 8.90
C LYS A 43 -2.34 18.64 7.59
N MET A 44 -2.20 17.33 7.47
CA MET A 44 -1.59 16.71 6.31
C MET A 44 -2.56 15.73 5.63
N MET A 45 -2.50 15.72 4.30
CA MET A 45 -3.23 14.76 3.48
C MET A 45 -2.26 13.79 2.82
N LEU A 46 -2.44 12.50 3.07
CA LEU A 46 -1.62 11.42 2.55
C LEU A 46 -2.46 10.49 1.68
N VAL A 47 -1.88 10.01 0.59
CA VAL A 47 -2.52 9.05 -0.30
C VAL A 47 -1.61 7.85 -0.50
N ALA A 48 -2.11 6.67 -0.13
CA ALA A 48 -1.43 5.41 -0.39
C ALA A 48 -2.08 4.68 -1.57
N VAL A 49 -1.26 4.28 -2.52
CA VAL A 49 -1.70 3.53 -3.70
C VAL A 49 -1.27 2.07 -3.55
N SER A 50 -2.25 1.16 -3.53
CA SER A 50 -1.97 -0.26 -3.35
C SER A 50 -1.69 -0.92 -4.70
N ILE A 51 -0.50 -1.51 -4.82
CA ILE A 51 -0.06 -2.29 -5.99
C ILE A 51 0.78 -3.46 -5.47
N ASN A 52 0.40 -4.70 -5.78
CA ASN A 52 1.06 -5.90 -5.25
C ASN A 52 2.01 -6.56 -6.25
N ALA A 53 1.72 -6.42 -7.55
CA ALA A 53 2.50 -7.01 -8.64
C ALA A 53 2.28 -6.20 -9.91
N ILE A 54 3.10 -6.45 -10.94
CA ILE A 54 2.94 -5.88 -12.28
C ILE A 54 2.27 -6.89 -13.19
N ASP A 55 2.92 -8.01 -13.45
CA ASP A 55 2.47 -9.03 -14.41
C ASP A 55 1.56 -10.08 -13.73
N SER A 56 1.91 -10.45 -12.49
CA SER A 56 1.18 -11.47 -11.70
C SER A 56 -0.02 -10.92 -10.92
N ILE A 57 -0.49 -9.72 -11.24
CA ILE A 57 -1.54 -9.02 -10.45
C ILE A 57 -2.86 -9.79 -10.37
N SER A 58 -3.21 -10.57 -11.40
CA SER A 58 -4.42 -11.38 -11.45
C SER A 58 -4.51 -12.46 -10.37
N ILE A 59 -3.38 -12.82 -9.74
CA ILE A 59 -3.34 -13.76 -8.62
C ILE A 59 -4.06 -13.18 -7.40
N CYS A 60 -3.93 -11.88 -7.15
CA CYS A 60 -4.47 -11.24 -5.94
C CYS A 60 -5.57 -10.22 -6.20
N GLU A 61 -5.81 -9.83 -7.46
CA GLU A 61 -6.82 -8.83 -7.83
C GLU A 61 -7.61 -9.26 -9.07
N ASN A 62 -8.90 -8.88 -9.13
CA ASN A 62 -9.66 -9.01 -10.36
C ASN A 62 -9.36 -7.79 -11.25
N PRO A 63 -8.71 -7.99 -12.43
CA PRO A 63 -8.31 -6.90 -13.31
C PRO A 63 -9.49 -6.11 -13.91
N ASP A 64 -10.70 -6.69 -13.94
CA ASP A 64 -11.90 -6.00 -14.43
C ASP A 64 -12.48 -4.99 -13.43
N LEU A 65 -12.09 -5.09 -12.15
CA LEU A 65 -12.63 -4.27 -11.06
C LEU A 65 -11.69 -3.17 -10.61
N VAL A 66 -10.41 -3.23 -10.97
CA VAL A 66 -9.39 -2.28 -10.51
C VAL A 66 -8.54 -1.78 -11.68
N ALA A 67 -7.96 -0.59 -11.52
CA ALA A 67 -7.04 -0.05 -12.51
C ALA A 67 -5.79 -0.94 -12.66
N THR A 68 -5.24 -1.02 -13.88
CA THR A 68 -4.01 -1.78 -14.13
C THR A 68 -2.84 -1.26 -13.29
N PRO A 69 -1.84 -2.11 -12.95
CA PRO A 69 -0.65 -1.67 -12.21
C PRO A 69 0.04 -0.47 -12.86
N MET A 70 0.23 -0.50 -14.17
CA MET A 70 0.86 0.61 -14.92
C MET A 70 0.08 1.92 -14.78
N ARG A 71 -1.26 1.87 -14.79
CA ARG A 71 -2.08 3.07 -14.59
C ARG A 71 -1.99 3.59 -13.15
N ARG A 72 -1.88 2.70 -12.15
CA ARG A 72 -1.66 3.07 -10.75
C ARG A 72 -0.25 3.65 -10.52
N ILE A 73 0.79 3.14 -11.21
CA ILE A 73 2.13 3.76 -11.21
C ILE A 73 2.07 5.18 -11.77
N SER A 74 1.37 5.38 -12.91
CA SER A 74 1.18 6.72 -13.47
C SER A 74 0.41 7.63 -12.51
N PHE A 75 -0.56 7.09 -11.79
CA PHE A 75 -1.33 7.84 -10.79
C PHE A 75 -0.48 8.29 -9.60
N ILE A 76 0.48 7.47 -9.14
CA ILE A 76 1.47 7.89 -8.12
C ILE A 76 2.22 9.13 -8.60
N LYS A 77 2.67 9.17 -9.87
CA LYS A 77 3.34 10.34 -10.47
C LYS A 77 2.42 11.57 -10.51
N GLU A 78 1.15 11.37 -10.88
CA GLU A 78 0.15 12.44 -10.90
C GLU A 78 -0.07 13.02 -9.49
N LEU A 79 -0.10 12.19 -8.44
CA LEU A 79 -0.21 12.62 -7.04
C LEU A 79 1.03 13.40 -6.58
N SER A 80 2.22 12.91 -6.90
CA SER A 80 3.47 13.60 -6.60
C SER A 80 3.54 14.97 -7.30
N ALA A 81 3.11 15.05 -8.56
CA ALA A 81 3.12 16.28 -9.36
C ALA A 81 2.19 17.39 -8.82
N ILE A 82 1.16 17.04 -8.05
CA ILE A 82 0.29 18.02 -7.36
C ILE A 82 0.71 18.28 -5.91
N GLY A 83 1.93 17.88 -5.53
CA GLY A 83 2.51 18.16 -4.20
C GLY A 83 2.00 17.26 -3.09
N LEU A 84 1.35 16.14 -3.40
CA LEU A 84 1.03 15.12 -2.40
C LEU A 84 2.25 14.21 -2.16
N HIS A 85 2.25 13.56 -1.01
CA HIS A 85 3.28 12.60 -0.59
C HIS A 85 2.75 11.17 -0.74
N PRO A 86 2.81 10.55 -1.96
CA PRO A 86 2.28 9.23 -2.17
C PRO A 86 3.06 8.19 -1.38
N ILE A 87 2.34 7.18 -0.89
CA ILE A 87 2.89 5.99 -0.24
C ILE A 87 2.60 4.79 -1.14
N LEU A 88 3.62 4.00 -1.49
CA LEU A 88 3.40 2.72 -2.14
C LEU A 88 2.99 1.68 -1.11
N MET A 89 1.77 1.13 -1.25
CA MET A 89 1.28 0.02 -0.45
C MET A 89 1.51 -1.29 -1.20
N LEU A 90 2.65 -1.93 -0.95
CA LEU A 90 3.07 -3.20 -1.55
C LEU A 90 2.79 -4.32 -0.54
N ARG A 91 1.51 -4.61 -0.33
CA ARG A 91 1.07 -5.63 0.62
C ARG A 91 -0.27 -6.28 0.24
N PRO A 92 -0.43 -7.60 0.51
CA PRO A 92 0.56 -8.48 1.13
C PRO A 92 1.71 -8.83 0.16
N VAL A 93 2.88 -9.17 0.73
CA VAL A 93 3.96 -9.83 -0.01
C VAL A 93 3.67 -11.31 -0.04
N PHE A 94 3.79 -11.91 -1.21
CA PHE A 94 3.63 -13.33 -1.45
C PHE A 94 4.98 -14.04 -1.47
N PRO A 95 5.04 -15.36 -1.25
CA PRO A 95 6.21 -16.16 -1.54
C PRO A 95 6.67 -15.99 -3.00
N ASN A 96 7.96 -16.02 -3.24
CA ASN A 96 8.57 -15.79 -4.56
C ASN A 96 8.04 -16.73 -5.66
N GLU A 97 7.61 -17.94 -5.28
CA GLU A 97 7.01 -18.94 -6.18
C GLU A 97 5.61 -18.55 -6.64
N VAL A 98 4.93 -17.66 -5.92
CA VAL A 98 3.58 -17.17 -6.21
C VAL A 98 3.63 -15.84 -6.96
N ILE A 99 4.31 -14.86 -6.40
CA ILE A 99 4.60 -13.57 -7.05
C ILE A 99 6.11 -13.33 -6.96
N PRO A 100 6.82 -13.32 -8.10
CA PRO A 100 8.26 -13.10 -8.11
C PRO A 100 8.66 -11.80 -7.42
N VAL A 101 9.57 -11.86 -6.47
CA VAL A 101 10.12 -10.68 -5.78
C VAL A 101 10.64 -9.63 -6.77
N ALA A 102 11.20 -10.09 -7.91
CA ALA A 102 11.66 -9.21 -8.97
C ALA A 102 10.57 -8.28 -9.55
N GLU A 103 9.29 -8.69 -9.54
CA GLU A 103 8.18 -7.80 -9.94
C GLU A 103 7.97 -6.68 -8.91
N CYS A 104 8.03 -7.03 -7.63
CA CYS A 104 7.93 -6.05 -6.54
C CYS A 104 9.12 -5.07 -6.55
N GLU A 105 10.33 -5.56 -6.83
CA GLU A 105 11.53 -4.70 -6.98
C GLU A 105 11.40 -3.74 -8.16
N LYS A 106 10.90 -4.20 -9.32
CA LYS A 106 10.61 -3.34 -10.48
C LYS A 106 9.55 -2.28 -10.14
N LEU A 107 8.54 -2.64 -9.35
CA LEU A 107 7.51 -1.71 -8.92
C LEU A 107 8.07 -0.61 -8.02
N ILE A 108 8.90 -0.96 -7.03
CA ILE A 108 9.60 -0.01 -6.17
C ILE A 108 10.47 0.92 -7.03
N GLU A 109 11.22 0.37 -7.99
CA GLU A 109 12.08 1.13 -8.89
C GLU A 109 11.28 2.11 -9.77
N ALA A 110 10.15 1.66 -10.34
CA ALA A 110 9.29 2.47 -11.20
C ALA A 110 8.59 3.63 -10.46
N THR A 111 8.51 3.57 -9.13
CA THR A 111 7.86 4.58 -8.29
C THR A 111 8.84 5.35 -7.40
N SER A 112 10.13 5.01 -7.44
CA SER A 112 11.16 5.47 -6.50
C SER A 112 11.30 7.00 -6.38
N ASN A 113 11.07 7.73 -7.46
CA ASN A 113 11.19 9.19 -7.49
C ASN A 113 9.90 9.92 -7.05
N ASP A 114 8.82 9.18 -6.87
CA ASP A 114 7.48 9.77 -6.71
C ASP A 114 6.84 9.39 -5.37
N VAL A 115 7.40 8.40 -4.63
CA VAL A 115 6.87 7.97 -3.33
C VAL A 115 7.73 8.44 -2.18
N SER A 116 7.11 8.81 -1.08
CA SER A 116 7.82 9.17 0.16
C SER A 116 8.31 7.94 0.93
N CYS A 117 7.60 6.84 0.84
CA CYS A 117 7.99 5.58 1.47
C CYS A 117 7.20 4.40 0.88
N VAL A 118 7.62 3.20 1.25
CA VAL A 118 6.93 1.93 0.94
C VAL A 118 6.38 1.32 2.22
N VAL A 119 5.15 0.82 2.17
CA VAL A 119 4.59 -0.04 3.23
C VAL A 119 4.45 -1.45 2.68
N SER A 120 5.08 -2.41 3.34
CA SER A 120 5.11 -3.79 2.88
C SER A 120 5.06 -4.73 4.08
N SER A 121 4.17 -5.73 4.04
CA SER A 121 4.00 -6.73 5.09
C SER A 121 3.65 -8.09 4.50
N GLY A 122 3.88 -9.14 5.29
CA GLY A 122 3.62 -10.51 4.88
C GLY A 122 2.13 -10.83 4.69
N LEU A 123 1.88 -11.98 4.10
CA LEU A 123 0.56 -12.53 3.81
C LEU A 123 0.01 -13.28 5.02
N GLY A 124 -1.15 -12.87 5.50
CA GLY A 124 -1.98 -13.67 6.41
C GLY A 124 -3.04 -14.42 5.63
N VAL A 125 -3.24 -15.71 5.93
CA VAL A 125 -4.21 -16.56 5.26
C VAL A 125 -5.10 -17.31 6.24
N ASN A 126 -6.31 -17.62 5.78
CA ASN A 126 -7.24 -18.59 6.35
C ASN A 126 -7.88 -19.36 5.20
N ASP A 127 -8.74 -20.33 5.49
CA ASP A 127 -9.38 -21.17 4.47
C ASP A 127 -10.13 -20.35 3.40
N SER A 128 -10.79 -19.27 3.80
CA SER A 128 -11.50 -18.38 2.87
C SER A 128 -10.56 -17.64 1.92
N ILE A 129 -9.41 -17.19 2.40
CA ILE A 129 -8.39 -16.52 1.59
C ILE A 129 -7.72 -17.52 0.66
N LEU A 130 -7.34 -18.68 1.17
CA LEU A 130 -6.75 -19.76 0.39
C LEU A 130 -7.66 -20.20 -0.76
N SER A 131 -8.95 -20.41 -0.44
CA SER A 131 -9.96 -20.76 -1.46
C SER A 131 -10.06 -19.70 -2.57
N ARG A 132 -10.06 -18.41 -2.21
CA ARG A 132 -10.11 -17.31 -3.19
C ARG A 132 -8.85 -17.19 -4.04
N LEU A 133 -7.70 -17.55 -3.48
CA LEU A 133 -6.44 -17.59 -4.21
C LEU A 133 -6.28 -18.85 -5.06
N GLY A 134 -7.19 -19.84 -4.92
CA GLY A 134 -7.06 -21.15 -5.57
C GLY A 134 -5.87 -21.96 -5.04
N MET A 135 -5.46 -21.73 -3.81
CA MET A 135 -4.28 -22.32 -3.16
C MET A 135 -4.67 -23.19 -1.99
N LYS A 136 -3.75 -24.04 -1.56
CA LYS A 136 -3.91 -24.93 -0.40
C LYS A 136 -2.93 -24.53 0.71
N GLU A 137 -3.25 -24.90 1.94
CA GLU A 137 -2.38 -24.68 3.08
C GLU A 137 -0.98 -25.30 2.88
N SER A 138 -0.92 -26.47 2.25
CA SER A 138 0.33 -27.18 1.93
C SER A 138 1.26 -26.42 0.96
N ASP A 139 0.75 -25.41 0.26
CA ASP A 139 1.53 -24.64 -0.71
C ASP A 139 2.42 -23.59 -0.04
N PHE A 140 2.29 -23.42 1.28
CA PHE A 140 3.00 -22.40 2.04
C PHE A 140 3.78 -22.96 3.22
N SER A 141 4.88 -22.30 3.56
CA SER A 141 5.50 -22.40 4.89
C SER A 141 4.99 -21.25 5.78
N TYR A 142 4.86 -21.53 7.07
CA TYR A 142 4.26 -20.60 8.03
C TYR A 142 5.28 -20.17 9.09
N LYS A 143 5.07 -19.00 9.68
CA LYS A 143 5.85 -18.56 10.84
C LYS A 143 5.48 -19.39 12.07
N GLU A 144 6.50 -19.81 12.86
CA GLU A 144 6.29 -20.69 14.03
C GLU A 144 5.59 -19.99 15.19
N ASN A 145 5.80 -18.67 15.37
CA ASN A 145 5.18 -17.89 16.46
C ASN A 145 4.15 -16.92 15.86
N GLN A 146 2.88 -17.29 15.91
CA GLN A 146 1.78 -16.45 15.47
C GLN A 146 1.32 -15.57 16.63
N GLU A 147 1.63 -14.28 16.59
CA GLU A 147 0.91 -13.31 17.40
C GLU A 147 -0.51 -13.18 16.81
N TYR A 148 -1.49 -13.71 17.50
CA TYR A 148 -2.89 -13.52 17.17
C TYR A 148 -3.21 -12.02 17.26
N LEU A 149 -3.78 -11.45 16.20
CA LEU A 149 -4.43 -10.14 16.27
C LEU A 149 -5.61 -10.26 17.26
N GLN A 150 -5.36 -9.92 18.52
CA GLN A 150 -6.41 -9.86 19.54
C GLN A 150 -7.44 -8.83 19.11
N GLY A 151 -8.66 -9.27 18.86
CA GLY A 151 -9.83 -8.41 18.70
C GLY A 151 -10.53 -8.39 17.34
N ALA A 152 -10.08 -9.12 16.34
CA ALA A 152 -10.78 -9.20 15.06
C ALA A 152 -11.20 -10.64 14.77
N ILE A 153 -12.48 -10.91 14.99
CA ILE A 153 -13.23 -12.05 14.43
C ILE A 153 -12.59 -13.44 14.70
N GLU A 154 -13.39 -14.40 15.13
CA GLU A 154 -13.10 -15.82 15.40
C GLU A 154 -12.55 -16.61 14.18
N CYS A 155 -11.61 -16.09 13.44
CA CYS A 155 -10.93 -16.83 12.37
C CYS A 155 -9.43 -16.89 12.64
N GLU A 156 -8.92 -18.09 12.73
CA GLU A 156 -7.50 -18.37 12.84
C GLU A 156 -6.78 -17.89 11.58
N ILE A 157 -5.96 -16.86 11.69
CA ILE A 157 -5.11 -16.36 10.59
C ILE A 157 -3.71 -16.93 10.80
N LYS A 158 -3.21 -17.64 9.78
CA LYS A 158 -1.83 -18.13 9.72
C LYS A 158 -0.98 -17.18 8.89
N PHE A 159 0.20 -16.80 9.38
CA PHE A 159 1.11 -15.93 8.66
C PHE A 159 2.09 -16.74 7.83
N VAL A 160 2.06 -16.52 6.53
CA VAL A 160 2.99 -17.14 5.58
C VAL A 160 4.40 -16.59 5.82
N ASN A 161 5.40 -17.48 5.77
CA ASN A 161 6.80 -17.08 5.91
C ASN A 161 7.29 -16.45 4.60
N VAL A 162 7.48 -15.14 4.60
CA VAL A 162 8.01 -14.33 3.47
C VAL A 162 9.17 -13.44 3.93
N GLU A 163 9.93 -13.89 4.92
CA GLU A 163 11.02 -13.10 5.49
C GLU A 163 12.14 -12.81 4.49
N LYS A 164 12.42 -13.77 3.60
CA LYS A 164 13.44 -13.61 2.55
C LYS A 164 13.01 -12.55 1.53
N GLU A 165 11.74 -12.58 1.14
CA GLU A 165 11.13 -11.63 0.22
C GLU A 165 11.13 -10.22 0.82
N LEU A 166 10.69 -10.08 2.06
CA LEU A 166 10.69 -8.80 2.77
C LEU A 166 12.11 -8.24 2.93
N ALA A 167 13.10 -9.09 3.25
CA ALA A 167 14.50 -8.67 3.35
C ALA A 167 15.06 -8.18 2.00
N ALA A 168 14.71 -8.84 0.88
CA ALA A 168 15.10 -8.42 -0.46
C ALA A 168 14.49 -7.05 -0.81
N LEU A 169 13.18 -6.87 -0.55
CA LEU A 169 12.50 -5.59 -0.78
C LEU A 169 13.07 -4.47 0.08
N HIS A 170 13.38 -4.74 1.34
CA HIS A 170 14.03 -3.77 2.22
C HIS A 170 15.40 -3.36 1.68
N LYS A 171 16.22 -4.33 1.21
CA LYS A 171 17.51 -4.05 0.58
C LYS A 171 17.34 -3.19 -0.67
N LYS A 172 16.33 -3.48 -1.52
CA LYS A 172 16.02 -2.70 -2.72
C LYS A 172 15.64 -1.27 -2.35
N CYS A 173 14.71 -1.07 -1.41
CA CYS A 173 14.32 0.25 -0.92
C CYS A 173 15.52 1.04 -0.38
N THR A 174 16.36 0.41 0.44
CA THR A 174 17.58 1.02 1.00
C THR A 174 18.54 1.47 -0.11
N SER A 175 18.71 0.66 -1.15
CA SER A 175 19.59 1.01 -2.29
C SER A 175 19.10 2.21 -3.10
N LEU A 176 17.82 2.52 -3.02
CA LEU A 176 17.18 3.67 -3.68
C LEU A 176 16.94 4.85 -2.71
N GLY A 177 17.35 4.73 -1.44
CA GLY A 177 17.15 5.75 -0.43
C GLY A 177 15.70 5.92 0.02
N ILE A 178 14.85 4.92 -0.19
CA ILE A 178 13.43 4.97 0.15
C ILE A 178 13.20 4.21 1.47
N PRO A 179 12.59 4.82 2.50
CA PRO A 179 12.20 4.12 3.71
C PRO A 179 11.12 3.06 3.43
N MET A 180 11.24 1.92 4.10
CA MET A 180 10.24 0.86 4.06
C MET A 180 9.74 0.55 5.48
N PHE A 181 8.43 0.39 5.63
CA PHE A 181 7.74 0.11 6.88
C PHE A 181 6.85 -1.12 6.75
N GLU A 182 6.71 -1.89 7.83
CA GLU A 182 5.78 -3.03 7.85
C GLU A 182 4.32 -2.59 8.09
N HIS A 183 4.13 -1.44 8.75
CA HIS A 183 2.81 -0.93 9.14
C HIS A 183 2.58 0.51 8.66
N SER A 184 1.29 0.84 8.44
CA SER A 184 0.91 2.17 7.94
C SER A 184 1.19 3.29 8.94
N MET A 185 1.01 3.06 10.25
CA MET A 185 1.19 4.13 11.24
C MET A 185 2.62 4.67 11.33
N PRO A 186 3.68 3.84 11.40
CA PRO A 186 5.05 4.33 11.30
C PRO A 186 5.33 5.09 10.00
N ALA A 187 4.80 4.62 8.86
CA ALA A 187 4.94 5.28 7.56
C ALA A 187 4.26 6.66 7.55
N ILE A 188 3.03 6.76 8.06
CA ILE A 188 2.28 8.01 8.19
C ILE A 188 3.07 9.01 9.06
N ASN A 189 3.54 8.57 10.24
CA ASN A 189 4.31 9.41 11.15
C ASN A 189 5.62 9.88 10.51
N TYR A 190 6.30 9.01 9.76
CA TYR A 190 7.51 9.38 9.03
C TYR A 190 7.23 10.52 8.04
N VAL A 191 6.20 10.39 7.19
CA VAL A 191 5.89 11.42 6.19
C VAL A 191 5.43 12.72 6.85
N ILE A 192 4.64 12.68 7.92
CA ILE A 192 4.23 13.88 8.67
C ILE A 192 5.45 14.61 9.21
N ASN A 193 6.42 13.89 9.77
CA ASN A 193 7.61 14.49 10.36
C ASN A 193 8.67 14.99 9.36
N MET A 194 8.54 14.64 8.07
CA MET A 194 9.42 15.18 7.01
C MET A 194 9.10 16.65 6.69
N GLU A 195 7.88 17.09 6.96
CA GLU A 195 7.38 18.44 6.61
C GLU A 195 7.35 19.41 7.79
N THR A 196 7.64 18.93 9.01
CA THR A 196 7.76 19.76 10.21
C THR A 196 9.21 20.10 10.50
#